data_2c8d5fe731df698ce4eb2677dfb0f199
#
_entry.id   2c8d5fe731df698ce4eb2677dfb0f199
#
_cell.length_a   1.000
_cell.length_b   1.000
_cell.length_c   1.000
_cell.angle_alpha   90.00
_cell.angle_beta   90.00
_cell.angle_gamma   90.00
#
_symmetry.space_group_name_H-M   'P 1'
#
loop_
_entity.id
_entity.type
_entity.pdbx_description
1 polymer ?
#
loop_
_entity_poly.entity_id
_entity_poly.type
_entity_poly.pdbx_seq_one_letter_code
_entity_poly.pdbx_strand_id
1 'polypeptide(L)'
;APIFVARQLQKHQVGLAWNEVSRRYVDTEPTFYSPIEWRRRAIDKKQGSMSEPVSSQDIAQRIKKEIDTKALDCYNRLLKLKVCPEQARMVLPQDMMTSWYWSGSIYAFSRVCNLRLKEDAQAETREVAEFINNSCAILFPISWKHLTKDN
;
A
#
# COMPACT_ATOMS: atom_id res chain seq x y z
N ALA A 1 -3.50 1.45 -3.99
CA ALA A 1 -3.13 1.15 -2.58
C ALA A 1 -2.59 2.40 -1.89
N PRO A 2 -2.49 2.42 -0.55
CA PRO A 2 -1.89 3.54 0.18
C PRO A 2 -0.36 3.61 -0.02
N ILE A 3 0.21 4.80 0.17
CA ILE A 3 1.65 5.05 -0.03
C ILE A 3 2.53 4.12 0.81
N PHE A 4 2.16 3.79 2.04
CA PHE A 4 2.96 2.89 2.87
C PHE A 4 3.07 1.46 2.28
N VAL A 5 2.04 0.99 1.55
CA VAL A 5 2.07 -0.27 0.80
C VAL A 5 2.90 -0.11 -0.47
N ALA A 6 2.64 0.96 -1.23
CA ALA A 6 3.38 1.27 -2.46
C ALA A 6 4.89 1.30 -2.22
N ARG A 7 5.35 1.93 -1.13
CA ARG A 7 6.77 1.97 -0.74
C ARG A 7 7.38 0.58 -0.47
N GLN A 8 6.63 -0.35 0.08
CA GLN A 8 7.11 -1.72 0.29
C GLN A 8 7.22 -2.49 -1.03
N LEU A 9 6.22 -2.32 -1.91
CA LEU A 9 6.19 -2.98 -3.21
C LEU A 9 7.25 -2.42 -4.17
N GLN A 10 7.51 -1.11 -4.14
CA GLN A 10 8.52 -0.46 -4.97
C GLN A 10 9.95 -0.96 -4.69
N LYS A 11 10.21 -1.61 -3.55
CA LYS A 11 11.50 -2.26 -3.28
C LYS A 11 11.81 -3.44 -4.21
N HIS A 12 10.80 -3.99 -4.87
CA HIS A 12 10.97 -5.02 -5.89
C HIS A 12 11.32 -4.35 -7.22
N GLN A 13 12.61 -4.19 -7.51
CA GLN A 13 13.08 -3.45 -8.69
C GLN A 13 13.54 -4.36 -9.82
N VAL A 14 14.07 -5.57 -9.51
CA VAL A 14 14.68 -6.45 -10.49
C VAL A 14 13.63 -7.02 -11.45
N GLY A 15 13.72 -6.62 -12.72
CA GLY A 15 12.79 -7.05 -13.77
C GLY A 15 11.42 -6.38 -13.72
N LEU A 16 11.29 -5.28 -12.98
CA LEU A 16 10.06 -4.50 -12.81
C LEU A 16 10.31 -3.01 -13.06
N ALA A 17 9.38 -2.36 -13.74
CA ALA A 17 9.32 -0.92 -13.93
C ALA A 17 8.09 -0.35 -13.22
N TRP A 18 8.30 0.70 -12.43
CA TRP A 18 7.28 1.37 -11.63
C TRP A 18 7.01 2.77 -12.16
N ASN A 19 5.75 3.07 -12.48
CA ASN A 19 5.34 4.39 -12.92
C ASN A 19 4.12 4.85 -12.08
N GLU A 20 4.38 5.67 -11.07
CA GLU A 20 3.40 6.13 -10.09
C GLU A 20 2.82 7.49 -10.46
N VAL A 21 1.53 7.67 -10.21
CA VAL A 21 0.87 8.98 -10.29
C VAL A 21 1.55 9.97 -9.36
N SER A 22 1.98 11.08 -9.92
CA SER A 22 2.71 12.10 -9.16
C SER A 22 1.79 13.23 -8.71
N ARG A 23 1.65 13.39 -7.41
CA ARG A 23 0.98 14.54 -6.79
C ARG A 23 1.70 15.88 -6.98
N ARG A 24 2.82 15.90 -7.69
CA ARG A 24 3.44 17.17 -8.11
C ARG A 24 2.61 17.87 -9.17
N TYR A 25 1.85 17.10 -9.95
CA TYR A 25 1.10 17.58 -11.11
C TYR A 25 -0.41 17.34 -11.02
N VAL A 26 -0.85 16.65 -9.97
CA VAL A 26 -2.26 16.28 -9.77
C VAL A 26 -2.74 16.94 -8.48
N ASP A 27 -3.74 17.80 -8.59
CA ASP A 27 -4.37 18.57 -7.52
C ASP A 27 -5.78 18.09 -7.15
N THR A 28 -6.20 16.94 -7.69
CA THR A 28 -7.44 16.29 -7.24
C THR A 28 -7.40 16.00 -5.75
N GLU A 29 -8.56 16.04 -5.09
CA GLU A 29 -8.63 15.78 -3.66
C GLU A 29 -8.01 14.44 -3.28
N PRO A 30 -7.08 14.40 -2.31
CA PRO A 30 -6.51 13.14 -1.83
C PRO A 30 -7.56 12.29 -1.13
N THR A 31 -7.49 10.98 -1.32
CA THR A 31 -8.25 10.00 -0.56
C THR A 31 -7.32 9.22 0.37
N PHE A 32 -7.86 8.71 1.48
CA PHE A 32 -7.08 8.05 2.52
C PHE A 32 -7.56 6.61 2.73
N TYR A 33 -6.64 5.70 2.93
CA TYR A 33 -6.92 4.32 3.29
C TYR A 33 -7.41 4.26 4.73
N SER A 34 -8.38 3.41 4.98
CA SER A 34 -8.84 3.08 6.33
C SER A 34 -8.91 1.57 6.46
N PRO A 35 -8.21 0.95 7.42
CA PRO A 35 -8.32 -0.48 7.60
C PRO A 35 -9.74 -0.85 8.07
N ILE A 36 -10.22 -2.00 7.62
CA ILE A 36 -11.49 -2.55 8.09
C ILE A 36 -11.38 -2.89 9.58
N GLU A 37 -10.18 -3.35 9.97
CA GLU A 37 -9.89 -3.77 11.34
C GLU A 37 -8.48 -3.37 11.76
N TRP A 38 -8.33 -2.79 12.94
CA TRP A 38 -7.05 -2.48 13.58
C TRP A 38 -6.54 -3.71 14.32
N ARG A 39 -5.40 -4.23 13.87
CA ARG A 39 -4.77 -5.44 14.42
C ARG A 39 -3.84 -5.15 15.58
N ARG A 40 -3.73 -6.11 16.50
CA ARG A 40 -2.78 -6.04 17.60
C ARG A 40 -1.34 -6.17 17.12
N ARG A 41 -0.44 -5.55 17.88
CA ARG A 41 1.00 -5.76 17.74
C ARG A 41 1.35 -7.21 18.07
N ALA A 42 2.15 -7.87 17.24
CA ALA A 42 2.73 -9.16 17.57
C ALA A 42 3.78 -9.01 18.69
N ILE A 43 3.70 -9.86 19.73
CA ILE A 43 4.59 -9.78 20.88
C ILE A 43 5.96 -10.37 20.53
N ASP A 44 6.00 -11.46 19.79
CA ASP A 44 7.21 -12.27 19.54
C ASP A 44 7.79 -12.10 18.13
N LYS A 45 7.27 -11.19 17.34
CA LYS A 45 7.70 -10.97 15.95
C LYS A 45 8.18 -9.53 15.75
N LYS A 46 9.36 -9.38 15.14
CA LYS A 46 9.86 -8.06 14.74
C LYS A 46 9.02 -7.42 13.62
N GLN A 47 8.36 -8.24 12.80
CA GLN A 47 7.50 -7.83 11.69
C GLN A 47 6.18 -8.59 11.74
N GLY A 48 5.14 -7.99 11.17
CA GLY A 48 3.80 -8.55 11.16
C GLY A 48 2.93 -8.09 12.34
N SER A 49 1.65 -8.40 12.25
CA SER A 49 0.64 -8.14 13.26
C SER A 49 0.00 -9.48 13.67
N MET A 50 -0.65 -9.49 14.82
CA MET A 50 -1.56 -10.60 15.17
C MET A 50 -2.80 -10.52 14.27
N SER A 51 -3.46 -11.64 14.05
CA SER A 51 -4.77 -11.66 13.38
C SER A 51 -5.88 -11.08 14.25
N GLU A 52 -5.65 -11.02 15.57
CA GLU A 52 -6.62 -10.52 16.53
C GLU A 52 -6.74 -8.99 16.48
N PRO A 53 -7.97 -8.46 16.50
CA PRO A 53 -8.22 -7.04 16.55
C PRO A 53 -7.84 -6.42 17.91
N VAL A 54 -7.55 -5.11 17.91
CA VAL A 54 -7.49 -4.36 19.16
C VAL A 54 -8.90 -4.17 19.72
N SER A 55 -9.04 -4.12 21.04
CA SER A 55 -10.35 -3.90 21.70
C SER A 55 -10.93 -2.50 21.44
N SER A 56 -10.08 -1.52 21.17
CA SER A 56 -10.47 -0.10 21.01
C SER A 56 -10.53 0.32 19.55
N GLN A 57 -11.26 -0.43 18.71
CA GLN A 57 -11.41 -0.16 17.27
C GLN A 57 -11.90 1.27 17.01
N ASP A 58 -12.96 1.69 17.70
CA ASP A 58 -13.57 3.00 17.52
C ASP A 58 -12.63 4.16 17.87
N ILE A 59 -11.81 3.97 18.89
CA ILE A 59 -10.82 4.97 19.28
C ILE A 59 -9.74 5.10 18.22
N ALA A 60 -9.19 3.97 17.75
CA ALA A 60 -8.18 3.96 16.71
C ALA A 60 -8.70 4.59 15.41
N GLN A 61 -9.92 4.24 15.01
CA GLN A 61 -10.58 4.80 13.83
C GLN A 61 -10.82 6.31 13.95
N ARG A 62 -11.24 6.79 15.13
CA ARG A 62 -11.44 8.22 15.38
C ARG A 62 -10.14 9.01 15.32
N ILE A 63 -9.07 8.52 15.94
CA ILE A 63 -7.75 9.15 15.89
C ILE A 63 -7.28 9.27 14.43
N LYS A 64 -7.42 8.20 13.66
CA LYS A 64 -7.06 8.21 12.25
C LYS A 64 -7.86 9.26 11.46
N LYS A 65 -9.17 9.25 11.59
CA LYS A 65 -10.06 10.19 10.89
C LYS A 65 -9.75 11.66 11.24
N GLU A 66 -9.39 11.93 12.50
CA GLU A 66 -8.98 13.26 12.94
C GLU A 66 -7.72 13.72 12.20
N ILE A 67 -6.71 12.86 12.06
CA ILE A 67 -5.47 13.17 11.36
C ILE A 67 -5.72 13.38 9.86
N ASP A 68 -6.50 12.52 9.21
CA ASP A 68 -6.84 12.65 7.80
C ASP A 68 -7.53 13.99 7.51
N THR A 69 -8.51 14.34 8.35
CA THR A 69 -9.25 15.59 8.21
C THR A 69 -8.34 16.81 8.36
N LYS A 70 -7.45 16.80 9.35
CA LYS A 70 -6.48 17.87 9.56
C LYS A 70 -5.47 17.97 8.41
N ALA A 71 -4.96 16.84 7.94
CA ALA A 71 -4.00 16.81 6.84
C ALA A 71 -4.62 17.35 5.55
N LEU A 72 -5.87 16.97 5.25
CA LEU A 72 -6.60 17.47 4.10
C LEU A 72 -6.87 18.97 4.19
N ASP A 73 -7.29 19.48 5.36
CA ASP A 73 -7.47 20.91 5.59
C ASP A 73 -6.15 21.68 5.38
N CYS A 74 -5.07 21.20 5.98
CA CYS A 74 -3.74 21.80 5.81
C CYS A 74 -3.32 21.82 4.34
N TYR A 75 -3.48 20.73 3.62
CA TYR A 75 -3.17 20.65 2.19
C TYR A 75 -3.95 21.68 1.38
N ASN A 76 -5.27 21.74 1.58
CA ASN A 76 -6.15 22.67 0.89
C ASN A 76 -5.82 24.14 1.21
N ARG A 77 -5.45 24.44 2.46
CA ARG A 77 -5.02 25.79 2.86
C ARG A 77 -3.71 26.21 2.20
N LEU A 78 -2.73 25.31 2.12
CA LEU A 78 -1.48 25.55 1.40
C LEU A 78 -1.73 25.87 -0.09
N LEU A 79 -2.59 25.10 -0.75
CA LEU A 79 -2.97 25.37 -2.14
C LEU A 79 -3.67 26.73 -2.31
N LYS A 80 -4.56 27.09 -1.38
CA LYS A 80 -5.21 28.43 -1.38
C LYS A 80 -4.20 29.57 -1.23
N LEU A 81 -3.14 29.35 -0.46
CA LEU A 81 -2.02 30.28 -0.32
C LEU A 81 -1.06 30.27 -1.53
N LYS A 82 -1.41 29.55 -2.60
CA LYS A 82 -0.58 29.41 -3.82
C LYS A 82 0.74 28.68 -3.62
N VAL A 83 0.88 27.91 -2.55
CA VAL A 83 2.00 26.97 -2.42
C VAL A 83 1.88 25.91 -3.53
N CYS A 84 2.99 25.58 -4.19
CA CYS A 84 3.00 24.60 -5.28
C CYS A 84 2.61 23.20 -4.76
N PRO A 85 1.91 22.39 -5.57
CA PRO A 85 1.46 21.04 -5.16
C PRO A 85 2.60 20.14 -4.70
N GLU A 86 3.79 20.27 -5.26
CA GLU A 86 4.96 19.47 -4.88
C GLU A 86 5.43 19.72 -3.44
N GLN A 87 5.18 20.92 -2.88
CA GLN A 87 5.43 21.22 -1.48
C GLN A 87 4.18 21.02 -0.62
N ALA A 88 3.00 21.43 -1.08
CA ALA A 88 1.75 21.27 -0.33
C ALA A 88 1.52 19.81 0.09
N ARG A 89 1.86 18.84 -0.77
CA ARG A 89 1.72 17.39 -0.50
C ARG A 89 2.54 16.88 0.70
N MET A 90 3.51 17.67 1.22
CA MET A 90 4.34 17.25 2.36
C MET A 90 3.54 17.03 3.65
N VAL A 91 2.35 17.63 3.76
CA VAL A 91 1.47 17.46 4.93
C VAL A 91 0.57 16.24 4.85
N LEU A 92 0.56 15.51 3.71
CA LEU A 92 -0.30 14.36 3.51
C LEU A 92 0.31 13.10 4.16
N PRO A 93 -0.49 12.32 4.89
CA PRO A 93 -0.01 11.15 5.62
C PRO A 93 0.27 9.95 4.69
N GLN A 94 0.92 8.94 5.24
CA GLN A 94 1.37 7.76 4.48
C GLN A 94 0.24 6.83 4.03
N ASP A 95 -0.92 6.95 4.61
CA ASP A 95 -2.11 6.22 4.23
C ASP A 95 -2.89 6.89 3.08
N MET A 96 -2.38 8.03 2.56
CA MET A 96 -2.90 8.60 1.33
C MET A 96 -2.85 7.56 0.20
N MET A 97 -3.97 7.43 -0.52
CA MET A 97 -4.08 6.52 -1.67
C MET A 97 -3.23 7.03 -2.84
N THR A 98 -2.56 6.11 -3.49
CA THR A 98 -1.84 6.32 -4.75
C THR A 98 -2.18 5.22 -5.75
N SER A 99 -1.79 5.42 -7.00
CA SER A 99 -1.93 4.42 -8.06
C SER A 99 -0.68 4.40 -8.93
N TRP A 100 -0.41 3.25 -9.55
CA TRP A 100 0.75 3.07 -10.41
C TRP A 100 0.50 2.03 -11.48
N TYR A 101 1.23 2.15 -12.57
CA TYR A 101 1.46 1.07 -13.50
C TYR A 101 2.72 0.31 -13.09
N TRP A 102 2.62 -0.99 -12.99
CA TRP A 102 3.72 -1.87 -12.63
C TRP A 102 3.93 -2.89 -13.76
N SER A 103 5.00 -2.73 -14.51
CA SER A 103 5.31 -3.56 -15.67
C SER A 103 6.52 -4.43 -15.41
N GLY A 104 6.49 -5.66 -15.87
CA GLY A 104 7.62 -6.56 -15.73
C GLY A 104 7.36 -7.97 -16.23
N SER A 105 8.35 -8.83 -16.06
CA SER A 105 8.22 -10.23 -16.42
C SER A 105 7.38 -11.00 -15.40
N ILE A 106 6.73 -12.07 -15.87
CA ILE A 106 6.01 -13.00 -14.99
C ILE A 106 6.90 -13.58 -13.89
N TYR A 107 8.18 -13.82 -14.20
CA TYR A 107 9.18 -14.24 -13.21
C TYR A 107 9.41 -13.18 -12.12
N ALA A 108 9.50 -11.92 -12.49
CA ALA A 108 9.66 -10.84 -11.52
C ALA A 108 8.45 -10.73 -10.58
N PHE A 109 7.22 -10.86 -11.11
CA PHE A 109 6.01 -10.87 -10.30
C PHE A 109 5.90 -12.11 -9.41
N SER A 110 6.36 -13.29 -9.85
CA SER A 110 6.38 -14.47 -8.99
C SER A 110 7.29 -14.27 -7.77
N ARG A 111 8.43 -13.59 -7.92
CA ARG A 111 9.30 -13.23 -6.79
C ARG A 111 8.64 -12.27 -5.80
N VAL A 112 7.80 -11.34 -6.28
CA VAL A 112 6.98 -10.50 -5.40
C VAL A 112 6.02 -11.37 -4.59
N CYS A 113 5.28 -12.25 -5.26
CA CYS A 113 4.31 -13.13 -4.61
C CYS A 113 4.98 -14.08 -3.61
N ASN A 114 6.08 -14.72 -3.98
CA ASN A 114 6.82 -15.64 -3.12
C ASN A 114 7.35 -14.98 -1.83
N LEU A 115 7.59 -13.67 -1.85
CA LEU A 115 7.99 -12.92 -0.67
C LEU A 115 6.81 -12.34 0.11
N ARG A 116 5.79 -11.82 -0.60
CA ARG A 116 4.73 -11.01 0.03
C ARG A 116 3.48 -11.81 0.43
N LEU A 117 3.36 -13.06 -0.02
CA LEU A 117 2.30 -13.97 0.44
C LEU A 117 2.63 -14.65 1.78
N LYS A 118 3.86 -14.53 2.28
CA LYS A 118 4.25 -15.11 3.57
C LYS A 118 3.45 -14.50 4.72
N GLU A 119 3.26 -15.29 5.78
CA GLU A 119 2.49 -14.89 6.96
C GLU A 119 3.05 -13.66 7.69
N ASP A 120 4.37 -13.45 7.63
CA ASP A 120 5.06 -12.32 8.25
C ASP A 120 5.00 -11.04 7.38
N ALA A 121 4.48 -11.11 6.16
CA ALA A 121 4.23 -9.93 5.35
C ALA A 121 3.07 -9.11 5.92
N GLN A 122 3.17 -7.79 5.78
CA GLN A 122 2.09 -6.89 6.18
C GLN A 122 0.80 -7.21 5.41
N ALA A 123 -0.33 -7.32 6.09
CA ALA A 123 -1.59 -7.78 5.51
C ALA A 123 -2.00 -6.96 4.27
N GLU A 124 -1.93 -5.63 4.34
CA GLU A 124 -2.29 -4.76 3.21
C GLU A 124 -1.36 -4.94 1.99
N THR A 125 -0.11 -5.33 2.22
CA THR A 125 0.82 -5.67 1.14
C THR A 125 0.53 -7.07 0.59
N ARG A 126 0.11 -7.99 1.46
CA ARG A 126 -0.31 -9.34 1.07
C ARG A 126 -1.53 -9.32 0.18
N GLU A 127 -2.54 -8.50 0.49
CA GLU A 127 -3.74 -8.31 -0.36
C GLU A 127 -3.38 -7.96 -1.81
N VAL A 128 -2.42 -7.06 -2.01
CA VAL A 128 -1.93 -6.72 -3.37
C VAL A 128 -1.24 -7.92 -4.02
N ALA A 129 -0.43 -8.66 -3.25
CA ALA A 129 0.26 -9.85 -3.77
C ALA A 129 -0.73 -10.97 -4.10
N GLU A 130 -1.80 -11.16 -3.33
CA GLU A 130 -2.89 -12.10 -3.61
C GLU A 130 -3.61 -11.74 -4.91
N PHE A 131 -3.92 -10.46 -5.12
CA PHE A 131 -4.51 -10.00 -6.38
C PHE A 131 -3.62 -10.32 -7.58
N ILE A 132 -2.30 -10.05 -7.47
CA ILE A 132 -1.33 -10.38 -8.53
C ILE A 132 -1.27 -11.89 -8.76
N ASN A 133 -1.16 -12.66 -7.67
CA ASN A 133 -1.09 -14.13 -7.73
C ASN A 133 -2.29 -14.73 -8.46
N ASN A 134 -3.49 -14.32 -8.08
CA ASN A 134 -4.73 -14.82 -8.67
C ASN A 134 -4.84 -14.42 -10.15
N SER A 135 -4.49 -13.19 -10.50
CA SER A 135 -4.50 -12.71 -11.88
C SER A 135 -3.50 -13.48 -12.75
N CYS A 136 -2.27 -13.66 -12.27
CA CYS A 136 -1.24 -14.40 -13.00
C CYS A 136 -1.56 -15.90 -13.11
N ALA A 137 -2.18 -16.51 -12.12
CA ALA A 137 -2.62 -17.90 -12.17
C ALA A 137 -3.67 -18.14 -13.26
N ILE A 138 -4.56 -17.17 -13.47
CA ILE A 138 -5.58 -17.24 -14.56
C ILE A 138 -4.94 -17.00 -15.92
N LEU A 139 -4.09 -15.99 -16.05
CA LEU A 139 -3.53 -15.58 -17.33
C LEU A 139 -2.39 -16.49 -17.83
N PHE A 140 -1.63 -17.08 -16.91
CA PHE A 140 -0.43 -17.88 -17.20
C PHE A 140 -0.37 -19.19 -16.40
N PRO A 141 -1.40 -20.06 -16.45
CA PRO A 141 -1.57 -21.15 -15.49
C PRO A 141 -0.38 -22.11 -15.42
N ILE A 142 0.21 -22.46 -16.57
CA ILE A 142 1.33 -23.40 -16.63
C ILE A 142 2.60 -22.78 -16.06
N SER A 143 3.00 -21.61 -16.58
CA SER A 143 4.22 -20.93 -16.15
C SER A 143 4.14 -20.49 -14.69
N TRP A 144 3.00 -19.95 -14.28
CA TRP A 144 2.79 -19.49 -12.91
C TRP A 144 2.91 -20.61 -11.88
N LYS A 145 2.31 -21.76 -12.15
CA LYS A 145 2.43 -22.95 -11.30
C LYS A 145 3.89 -23.39 -11.09
N HIS A 146 4.76 -23.24 -12.10
CA HIS A 146 6.17 -23.60 -11.97
C HIS A 146 7.00 -22.55 -11.25
N LEU A 147 6.59 -21.27 -11.31
CA LEU A 147 7.31 -20.16 -10.67
C LEU A 147 6.95 -19.94 -9.19
N THR A 148 5.82 -20.50 -8.73
CA THR A 148 5.29 -20.33 -7.37
C THR A 148 5.19 -21.64 -6.59
N LYS A 149 5.93 -22.67 -6.99
CA LYS A 149 5.87 -24.02 -6.39
C LYS A 149 6.35 -24.11 -4.94
N ASP A 150 7.07 -23.13 -4.45
CA ASP A 150 7.69 -23.13 -3.11
C ASP A 150 6.88 -22.32 -2.07
N ASN A 151 5.58 -22.06 -2.34
CA ASN A 151 4.66 -21.39 -1.40
C ASN A 151 3.57 -22.35 -0.93
#